data_1eff2edca8b0ecdc400bd7d2277c340e
#
_entry.id   1eff2edca8b0ecdc400bd7d2277c340e
#
_cell.length_a   1.000
_cell.length_b   1.000
_cell.length_c   1.000
_cell.angle_alpha   90.00
_cell.angle_beta   90.00
_cell.angle_gamma   90.00
#
_symmetry.space_group_name_H-M   'P 1'
#
loop_
_entity.id
_entity.type
_entity.pdbx_description
1 polymer ?
#
loop_
_entity_poly.entity_id
_entity_poly.type
_entity_poly.pdbx_seq_one_letter_code
_entity_poly.pdbx_strand_id
1 'polypeptide(L)' 'MGKNRTLDLHGIRHHEVDGLVENFIFLNQDILPLKIICGNSQKMIDLVFAVVKKHKITVATMDYYGVIDIYKL' A
#
# COMPACT_ATOMS: atom_id res chain seq x y z
N MET A 1 -12.09 -16.15 -6.79
CA MET A 1 -11.18 -15.10 -7.22
C MET A 1 -9.93 -15.13 -6.39
N GLY A 2 -8.79 -14.99 -7.05
CA GLY A 2 -7.51 -15.02 -6.35
C GLY A 2 -7.21 -13.73 -5.63
N LYS A 3 -6.22 -13.79 -4.75
CA LYS A 3 -5.72 -12.63 -4.05
C LYS A 3 -4.81 -11.82 -4.95
N ASN A 4 -4.78 -10.51 -4.74
CA ASN A 4 -3.93 -9.61 -5.51
C ASN A 4 -2.73 -9.18 -4.68
N ARG A 5 -1.55 -9.22 -5.29
CA ARG A 5 -0.33 -8.70 -4.65
C ARG A 5 -0.12 -7.21 -4.91
N THR A 6 -0.90 -6.65 -5.83
CA THR A 6 -0.72 -5.26 -6.24
C THR A 6 -2.02 -4.49 -6.07
N LEU A 7 -1.91 -3.34 -5.42
CA LEU A 7 -2.99 -2.36 -5.31
C LEU A 7 -2.59 -1.12 -6.06
N ASP A 8 -3.35 -0.77 -7.10
CA ASP A 8 -3.10 0.42 -7.89
C ASP A 8 -4.07 1.52 -7.44
N LEU A 9 -3.52 2.59 -6.89
CA LEU A 9 -4.31 3.71 -6.38
C LEU A 9 -4.56 4.80 -7.43
N HIS A 10 -4.24 4.52 -8.68
CA HIS A 10 -4.50 5.46 -9.76
C HIS A 10 -5.99 5.83 -9.81
N GLY A 11 -6.28 7.14 -9.78
CA GLY A 11 -7.66 7.60 -9.84
C GLY A 11 -8.44 7.49 -8.54
N ILE A 12 -7.84 6.95 -7.48
CA ILE A 12 -8.51 6.82 -6.19
C ILE A 12 -8.45 8.15 -5.45
N ARG A 13 -9.53 8.52 -4.81
CA ARG A 13 -9.61 9.76 -4.04
C ARG A 13 -8.87 9.61 -2.71
N HIS A 14 -8.24 10.70 -2.25
CA HIS A 14 -7.40 10.66 -1.05
C HIS A 14 -8.14 10.16 0.18
N HIS A 15 -9.41 10.51 0.36
CA HIS A 15 -10.18 10.08 1.53
C HIS A 15 -10.52 8.60 1.51
N GLU A 16 -10.33 7.92 0.38
CA GLU A 16 -10.60 6.49 0.26
C GLU A 16 -9.36 5.64 0.52
N VAL A 17 -8.17 6.25 0.49
CA VAL A 17 -6.90 5.53 0.52
C VAL A 17 -6.72 4.73 1.81
N ASP A 18 -7.03 5.33 2.95
CA ASP A 18 -6.84 4.69 4.25
C ASP A 18 -7.56 3.34 4.31
N GLY A 19 -8.85 3.33 4.00
CA GLY A 19 -9.65 2.11 4.03
C GLY A 19 -9.24 1.09 2.99
N LEU A 20 -8.91 1.55 1.78
CA LEU A 20 -8.50 0.65 0.71
C LEU A 20 -7.19 -0.05 1.03
N VAL A 21 -6.20 0.70 1.53
CA VAL A 21 -4.89 0.14 1.87
C VAL A 21 -5.00 -0.81 3.04
N GLU A 22 -5.75 -0.44 4.08
CA GLU A 22 -5.97 -1.33 5.22
C GLU A 22 -6.60 -2.65 4.80
N ASN A 23 -7.65 -2.57 4.00
CA ASN A 23 -8.34 -3.76 3.52
C ASN A 23 -7.43 -4.62 2.65
N PHE A 24 -6.65 -3.99 1.76
CA PHE A 24 -5.73 -4.70 0.90
C PHE A 24 -4.68 -5.48 1.71
N ILE A 25 -4.08 -4.84 2.70
CA ILE A 25 -3.09 -5.48 3.55
C ILE A 25 -3.73 -6.64 4.34
N PHE A 26 -4.89 -6.39 4.92
CA PHE A 26 -5.59 -7.38 5.72
C PHE A 26 -5.93 -8.64 4.91
N LEU A 27 -6.44 -8.46 3.70
CA LEU A 27 -6.88 -9.58 2.87
C LEU A 27 -5.73 -10.38 2.26
N ASN A 28 -4.52 -9.81 2.21
CA ASN A 28 -3.41 -10.41 1.48
C ASN A 28 -2.19 -10.70 2.34
N GLN A 29 -2.38 -10.89 3.63
CA GLN A 29 -1.27 -11.08 4.58
C GLN A 29 -0.41 -12.30 4.27
N ASP A 30 -0.94 -13.27 3.57
CA ASP A 30 -0.28 -14.55 3.31
C ASP A 30 0.42 -14.61 1.94
N ILE A 31 0.40 -13.55 1.17
CA ILE A 31 1.01 -13.55 -0.17
C ILE A 31 2.04 -12.45 -0.38
N LEU A 32 2.85 -12.22 0.65
CA LEU A 32 3.92 -11.23 0.57
C LEU A 32 4.94 -11.58 -0.51
N PRO A 33 5.59 -10.61 -1.12
CA PRO A 33 5.47 -9.17 -0.86
C PRO A 33 4.22 -8.56 -1.51
N LEU A 34 3.75 -7.47 -0.93
CA LEU A 34 2.64 -6.70 -1.48
C LEU A 34 3.18 -5.42 -2.11
N LYS A 35 2.55 -4.99 -3.19
CA LYS A 35 2.95 -3.78 -3.90
C LYS A 35 1.78 -2.80 -3.93
N ILE A 36 2.07 -1.53 -3.61
CA ILE A 36 1.07 -0.46 -3.69
C ILE A 36 1.59 0.61 -4.63
N ILE A 37 0.86 0.84 -5.72
CA ILE A 37 1.24 1.83 -6.72
C ILE A 37 0.53 3.13 -6.40
N CYS A 38 1.31 4.15 -6.00
CA CYS A 38 0.79 5.46 -5.64
C CYS A 38 0.79 6.44 -6.81
N GLY A 39 1.53 6.11 -7.86
CA GLY A 39 1.74 7.03 -8.96
C GLY A 39 2.70 8.15 -8.56
N ASN A 40 2.74 9.19 -9.35
CA ASN A 40 3.67 10.30 -9.16
C ASN A 40 3.04 11.37 -8.24
N SER A 41 2.59 10.94 -7.06
CA SER A 41 1.88 11.80 -6.11
C SER A 41 2.46 11.66 -4.72
N GLN A 42 3.16 12.68 -4.25
CA GLN A 42 3.71 12.69 -2.91
C GLN A 42 2.60 12.59 -1.85
N LYS A 43 1.47 13.24 -2.10
CA LYS A 43 0.33 13.16 -1.16
C LYS A 43 -0.16 11.72 -1.00
N MET A 44 -0.28 11.00 -2.11
CA MET A 44 -0.72 9.60 -2.08
C MET A 44 0.31 8.74 -1.34
N ILE A 45 1.60 8.96 -1.62
CA ILE A 45 2.68 8.25 -0.94
C ILE A 45 2.60 8.46 0.57
N ASP A 46 2.40 9.71 0.99
CA ASP A 46 2.32 10.04 2.41
C ASP A 46 1.13 9.35 3.08
N LEU A 47 0.00 9.30 2.40
CA LEU A 47 -1.20 8.64 2.91
C LEU A 47 -0.97 7.14 3.10
N VAL A 48 -0.32 6.50 2.12
CA VAL A 48 -0.02 5.07 2.22
C VAL A 48 0.95 4.79 3.35
N PHE A 49 2.01 5.58 3.47
CA PHE A 49 2.97 5.40 4.57
C PHE A 49 2.34 5.65 5.94
N ALA A 50 1.35 6.53 6.01
CA ALA A 50 0.62 6.75 7.26
C ALA A 50 -0.12 5.48 7.71
N VAL A 51 -0.72 4.76 6.76
CA VAL A 51 -1.37 3.48 7.05
C VAL A 51 -0.35 2.42 7.46
N VAL A 52 0.75 2.34 6.72
CA VAL A 52 1.83 1.40 7.02
C VAL A 52 2.35 1.62 8.44
N LYS A 53 2.57 2.87 8.81
CA LYS A 53 3.07 3.23 10.14
C LYS A 53 2.04 2.92 11.22
N LYS A 54 0.79 3.21 10.96
CA LYS A 54 -0.32 2.96 11.88
C LYS A 54 -0.41 1.48 12.26
N HIS A 55 -0.15 0.59 11.31
CA HIS A 55 -0.20 -0.85 11.52
C HIS A 55 1.14 -1.44 11.94
N LYS A 56 2.12 -0.60 12.24
CA LYS A 56 3.45 -1.01 12.73
C LYS A 56 4.17 -1.94 11.77
N ILE A 57 3.97 -1.74 10.49
CA ILE A 57 4.66 -2.48 9.46
C ILE A 57 6.08 -1.94 9.36
N THR A 58 7.07 -2.79 9.59
CA THR A 58 8.46 -2.34 9.70
C THR A 58 9.30 -2.61 8.46
N VAL A 59 8.85 -3.49 7.58
CA VAL A 59 9.62 -3.83 6.38
C VAL A 59 8.83 -3.43 5.14
N ALA A 60 8.85 -2.14 4.87
CA ALA A 60 8.24 -1.54 3.68
C ALA A 60 9.26 -0.58 3.06
N THR A 61 9.43 -0.64 1.75
CA THR A 61 10.39 0.19 1.04
C THR A 61 9.73 0.89 -0.15
N MET A 62 10.39 1.94 -0.64
CA MET A 62 9.99 2.59 -1.87
C MET A 62 11.23 2.73 -2.75
N ASP A 63 11.66 1.62 -3.33
CA ASP A 63 12.84 1.59 -4.20
C ASP A 63 12.60 2.32 -5.50
N TYR A 64 11.36 2.40 -5.91
CA TYR A 64 10.94 3.09 -7.11
C TYR A 64 9.91 4.15 -6.69
N TYR A 65 10.12 5.41 -7.07
CA TYR A 65 9.25 6.50 -6.64
C TYR A 65 7.79 6.19 -6.98
N GLY A 66 6.93 6.27 -5.98
CA GLY A 66 5.49 6.01 -6.16
C GLY A 66 5.09 4.55 -6.08
N VAL A 67 6.04 3.65 -5.83
CA VAL A 67 5.74 2.21 -5.69
C VAL A 67 6.26 1.75 -4.33
N ILE A 68 5.34 1.37 -3.46
CA ILE A 68 5.68 0.94 -2.12
C ILE A 68 5.57 -0.58 -2.05
N ASP A 69 6.64 -1.24 -1.62
CA ASP A 69 6.69 -2.69 -1.47
C ASP A 69 6.70 -3.05 0.01
N ILE A 70 5.79 -3.95 0.39
CA ILE A 70 5.68 -4.44 1.77
C ILE A 70 6.17 -5.88 1.79
N TYR A 71 7.25 -6.13 2.51
CA TYR A 71 7.89 -7.45 2.55
C TYR A 71 7.54 -8.26 3.79
N LYS A 72 7.11 -7.59 4.85
CA LYS A 72 6.79 -8.28 6.10
C LYS A 72 5.73 -7.48 6.87
N LEU A 73 4.79 -8.17 7.44
CA LEU A 73 3.73 -7.56 8.23
C LEU A 73 3.94 -7.79 9.72
#